data_124d59b30c6ec7c89e659c4cd92c3181
#
_entry.id   124d59b30c6ec7c89e659c4cd92c3181
#
_cell.length_a   1.000
_cell.length_b   1.000
_cell.length_c   1.000
_cell.angle_alpha   90.00
_cell.angle_beta   90.00
_cell.angle_gamma   90.00
#
_symmetry.space_group_name_H-M   'P 1'
#
loop_
_entity.id
_entity.type
_entity.pdbx_description
1 polymer ?
#
loop_
_entity_poly.entity_id
_entity_poly.type
_entity_poly.pdbx_seq_one_letter_code
_entity_poly.pdbx_strand_id
1 'polypeptide(L)'
;RSPENLFMDGAEIFNFSITEEPKSVIELLKYAEIDADAVDHFVFHQANRYILSNIAKRLKLDFAKVPMQTVERYGNQSSASIPTAICGELATALADRSSTRLLLSGFGVGLSWASALVEVGDLAVCELIDYTA
;
A
#
# COMPACT_ATOMS: atom_id res chain seq x y z
N ARG A 1 16.55 27.39 -3.34
CA ARG A 1 16.36 26.03 -3.91
C ARG A 1 17.34 25.87 -5.06
N SER A 2 18.14 24.82 -5.06
CA SER A 2 18.96 24.42 -6.19
C SER A 2 18.30 23.28 -6.93
N PRO A 3 18.54 23.12 -8.25
CA PRO A 3 18.04 21.95 -9.01
C PRO A 3 18.50 20.60 -8.47
N GLU A 4 19.56 20.62 -7.65
CA GLU A 4 20.16 19.43 -7.03
C GLU A 4 19.51 19.02 -5.71
N ASN A 5 18.59 19.85 -5.17
CA ASN A 5 17.92 19.56 -3.91
C ASN A 5 16.59 18.85 -4.14
N LEU A 6 16.34 17.79 -3.38
CA LEU A 6 15.02 17.22 -3.28
C LEU A 6 14.08 18.24 -2.64
N PHE A 7 12.97 18.52 -3.32
CA PHE A 7 11.91 19.37 -2.79
C PHE A 7 10.62 18.58 -2.64
N MET A 8 9.96 18.71 -1.50
CA MET A 8 8.67 18.12 -1.25
C MET A 8 7.79 19.12 -0.50
N ASP A 9 6.64 19.46 -1.07
CA ASP A 9 5.59 20.18 -0.36
C ASP A 9 4.72 19.16 0.37
N GLY A 10 4.93 19.04 1.68
CA GLY A 10 4.26 18.02 2.49
C GLY A 10 2.73 18.21 2.55
N ALA A 11 2.23 19.45 2.47
CA ALA A 11 0.80 19.73 2.47
C ALA A 11 0.15 19.30 1.16
N GLU A 12 0.78 19.61 0.02
CA GLU A 12 0.30 19.21 -1.30
C GLU A 12 0.36 17.68 -1.47
N ILE A 13 1.44 17.03 -1.02
CA ILE A 13 1.54 15.56 -1.03
C ILE A 13 0.45 14.92 -0.16
N PHE A 14 0.17 15.47 1.01
CA PHE A 14 -0.92 14.98 1.86
C PHE A 14 -2.28 15.12 1.14
N ASN A 15 -2.60 16.32 0.63
CA ASN A 15 -3.85 16.55 -0.10
C ASN A 15 -4.01 15.61 -1.30
N PHE A 16 -2.96 15.43 -2.07
CA PHE A 16 -2.92 14.47 -3.19
C PHE A 16 -3.20 13.05 -2.70
N SER A 17 -2.47 12.57 -1.69
CA SER A 17 -2.58 11.19 -1.23
C SER A 17 -3.96 10.83 -0.69
N ILE A 18 -4.62 11.75 0.03
CA ILE A 18 -5.97 11.50 0.55
C ILE A 18 -7.09 11.74 -0.48
N THR A 19 -6.77 12.29 -1.64
CA THR A 19 -7.74 12.60 -2.69
C THR A 19 -7.62 11.66 -3.88
N GLU A 20 -6.45 11.56 -4.49
CA GLU A 20 -6.26 10.79 -5.73
C GLU A 20 -6.09 9.31 -5.48
N GLU A 21 -5.43 8.92 -4.40
CA GLU A 21 -5.26 7.50 -4.06
C GLU A 21 -6.61 6.80 -3.82
N PRO A 22 -7.53 7.34 -2.99
CA PRO A 22 -8.87 6.75 -2.86
C PRO A 22 -9.67 6.70 -4.15
N LYS A 23 -9.55 7.69 -5.03
CA LYS A 23 -10.20 7.67 -6.34
C LYS A 23 -9.69 6.53 -7.21
N SER A 24 -8.35 6.37 -7.27
CA SER A 24 -7.71 5.29 -8.02
C SER A 24 -8.20 3.91 -7.57
N VAL A 25 -8.32 3.71 -6.26
CA VAL A 25 -8.86 2.46 -5.69
C VAL A 25 -10.32 2.25 -6.11
N ILE A 26 -11.17 3.28 -5.97
CA ILE A 26 -12.59 3.19 -6.34
C ILE A 26 -12.76 2.90 -7.84
N GLU A 27 -11.98 3.57 -8.68
CA GLU A 27 -12.01 3.36 -10.14
C GLU A 27 -11.56 1.94 -10.51
N LEU A 28 -10.52 1.42 -9.86
CA LEU A 28 -10.06 0.05 -10.07
C LEU A 28 -11.12 -0.98 -9.65
N LEU A 29 -11.73 -0.83 -8.47
CA LEU A 29 -12.79 -1.73 -8.01
C LEU A 29 -14.00 -1.71 -8.96
N LYS A 30 -14.38 -0.52 -9.42
CA LYS A 30 -15.45 -0.35 -10.42
C LYS A 30 -15.09 -1.00 -11.75
N TYR A 31 -13.85 -0.82 -12.23
CA TYR A 31 -13.39 -1.45 -13.47
C TYR A 31 -13.37 -2.98 -13.39
N ALA A 32 -12.97 -3.52 -12.23
CA ALA A 32 -12.94 -4.94 -11.96
C ALA A 32 -14.33 -5.54 -11.65
N GLU A 33 -15.37 -4.71 -11.52
CA GLU A 33 -16.74 -5.10 -11.15
C GLU A 33 -16.81 -5.88 -9.83
N ILE A 34 -16.02 -5.47 -8.83
CA ILE A 34 -16.00 -6.09 -7.51
C ILE A 34 -16.23 -5.07 -6.39
N ASP A 35 -16.80 -5.54 -5.29
CA ASP A 35 -16.93 -4.76 -4.07
C ASP A 35 -15.63 -4.81 -3.22
N ALA A 36 -15.41 -3.79 -2.39
CA ALA A 36 -14.28 -3.73 -1.48
C ALA A 36 -14.24 -4.92 -0.49
N ASP A 37 -15.39 -5.48 -0.16
CA ASP A 37 -15.50 -6.64 0.73
C ASP A 37 -14.88 -7.90 0.12
N ALA A 38 -14.84 -7.99 -1.21
CA ALA A 38 -14.22 -9.09 -1.95
C ALA A 38 -12.68 -9.00 -2.02
N VAL A 39 -12.09 -7.92 -1.51
CA VAL A 39 -10.64 -7.75 -1.37
C VAL A 39 -10.23 -8.18 0.05
N ASP A 40 -9.24 -9.05 0.15
CA ASP A 40 -8.75 -9.54 1.44
C ASP A 40 -7.88 -8.49 2.13
N HIS A 41 -6.95 -7.85 1.39
CA HIS A 41 -6.08 -6.81 1.93
C HIS A 41 -5.84 -5.68 0.94
N PHE A 42 -5.72 -4.46 1.48
CA PHE A 42 -5.38 -3.23 0.76
C PHE A 42 -3.97 -2.79 1.16
N VAL A 43 -3.01 -2.97 0.28
CA VAL A 43 -1.60 -2.67 0.55
C VAL A 43 -1.23 -1.38 -0.14
N PHE A 44 -1.16 -0.31 0.63
CA PHE A 44 -0.77 1.02 0.16
C PHE A 44 0.74 1.25 0.29
N HIS A 45 1.27 2.15 -0.53
CA HIS A 45 2.58 2.73 -0.29
C HIS A 45 2.71 3.21 1.17
N GLN A 46 3.75 2.77 1.86
CA GLN A 46 3.97 3.04 3.28
C GLN A 46 4.59 4.44 3.50
N ALA A 47 3.83 5.50 3.18
CA ALA A 47 4.29 6.89 3.32
C ALA A 47 4.50 7.29 4.79
N ASN A 48 3.45 7.21 5.58
CA ASN A 48 3.41 7.30 7.04
C ASN A 48 2.04 6.83 7.53
N ARG A 49 1.94 6.45 8.82
CA ARG A 49 0.70 5.93 9.41
C ARG A 49 -0.48 6.90 9.32
N TYR A 50 -0.22 8.21 9.44
CA TYR A 50 -1.27 9.22 9.38
C TYR A 50 -1.95 9.25 8.01
N ILE A 51 -1.17 9.24 6.93
CA ILE A 51 -1.69 9.16 5.55
C ILE A 51 -2.47 7.86 5.35
N LEU A 52 -1.89 6.71 5.70
CA LEU A 52 -2.54 5.40 5.58
C LEU A 52 -3.90 5.35 6.29
N SER A 53 -3.94 5.84 7.53
CA SER A 53 -5.18 5.88 8.31
C SER A 53 -6.25 6.78 7.68
N ASN A 54 -5.86 7.89 7.06
CA ASN A 54 -6.80 8.78 6.38
C ASN A 54 -7.32 8.19 5.07
N ILE A 55 -6.46 7.51 4.29
CA ILE A 55 -6.87 6.77 3.09
C ILE A 55 -7.88 5.68 3.46
N ALA A 56 -7.56 4.85 4.46
CA ALA A 56 -8.44 3.77 4.92
C ALA A 56 -9.80 4.28 5.41
N LYS A 57 -9.82 5.37 6.21
CA LYS A 57 -11.07 6.02 6.66
C LYS A 57 -11.89 6.55 5.49
N ARG A 58 -11.25 7.19 4.52
CA ARG A 58 -11.94 7.76 3.36
C ARG A 58 -12.57 6.70 2.47
N LEU A 59 -11.91 5.56 2.34
CA LEU A 59 -12.40 4.38 1.64
C LEU A 59 -13.36 3.52 2.50
N LYS A 60 -13.55 3.86 3.78
CA LYS A 60 -14.35 3.11 4.76
C LYS A 60 -13.90 1.65 4.91
N LEU A 61 -12.59 1.41 4.80
CA LEU A 61 -12.01 0.08 4.94
C LEU A 61 -11.88 -0.32 6.42
N ASP A 62 -12.03 -1.60 6.68
CA ASP A 62 -11.59 -2.19 7.94
C ASP A 62 -10.06 -2.08 8.05
N PHE A 63 -9.58 -1.51 9.15
CA PHE A 63 -8.14 -1.35 9.39
C PHE A 63 -7.40 -2.70 9.49
N ALA A 64 -8.10 -3.78 9.84
CA ALA A 64 -7.54 -5.12 9.84
C ALA A 64 -7.15 -5.60 8.43
N LYS A 65 -7.74 -5.04 7.39
CA LYS A 65 -7.39 -5.31 5.98
C LYS A 65 -6.26 -4.43 5.45
N VAL A 66 -5.76 -3.46 6.23
CA VAL A 66 -4.78 -2.46 5.76
C VAL A 66 -3.48 -2.56 6.55
N PRO A 67 -2.42 -3.17 6.02
CA PRO A 67 -1.10 -3.19 6.65
C PRO A 67 -0.58 -1.77 6.92
N MET A 68 -0.20 -1.47 8.16
CA MET A 68 0.28 -0.15 8.59
C MET A 68 1.44 -0.22 9.61
N GLN A 69 1.89 -1.42 9.98
CA GLN A 69 2.96 -1.58 10.99
C GLN A 69 4.34 -1.45 10.38
N THR A 70 4.47 -1.81 9.11
CA THR A 70 5.74 -1.76 8.37
C THR A 70 6.33 -0.36 8.37
N VAL A 71 5.53 0.68 8.13
CA VAL A 71 6.00 2.07 8.14
C VAL A 71 6.45 2.54 9.53
N GLU A 72 5.88 2.00 10.59
CA GLU A 72 6.29 2.34 11.96
C GLU A 72 7.63 1.70 12.31
N ARG A 73 7.90 0.50 11.78
CA ARG A 73 9.13 -0.24 12.05
C ARG A 73 10.30 0.20 11.17
N TYR A 74 10.06 0.46 9.89
CA TYR A 74 11.12 0.67 8.89
C TYR A 74 11.07 2.04 8.21
N GLY A 75 10.06 2.85 8.51
CA GLY A 75 9.84 4.14 7.84
C GLY A 75 9.35 3.99 6.40
N ASN A 76 9.45 5.08 5.64
CA ASN A 76 9.11 5.10 4.22
C ASN A 76 10.28 4.53 3.40
N GLN A 77 10.08 3.35 2.83
CA GLN A 77 11.08 2.61 2.05
C GLN A 77 10.94 2.84 0.53
N SER A 78 10.27 3.93 0.12
CA SER A 78 10.04 4.25 -1.29
C SER A 78 9.38 3.08 -2.04
N SER A 79 9.92 2.66 -3.17
CA SER A 79 9.38 1.56 -4.00
C SER A 79 9.36 0.19 -3.32
N ALA A 80 10.18 -0.03 -2.29
CA ALA A 80 10.19 -1.28 -1.53
C ALA A 80 9.07 -1.37 -0.48
N SER A 81 8.33 -0.29 -0.23
CA SER A 81 7.37 -0.21 0.88
C SER A 81 6.22 -1.21 0.77
N ILE A 82 5.66 -1.40 -0.43
CA ILE A 82 4.58 -2.38 -0.66
C ILE A 82 5.07 -3.82 -0.49
N PRO A 83 6.14 -4.28 -1.17
CA PRO A 83 6.64 -5.63 -0.96
C PRO A 83 7.08 -5.90 0.49
N THR A 84 7.66 -4.91 1.17
CA THR A 84 8.02 -5.05 2.59
C THR A 84 6.78 -5.22 3.46
N ALA A 85 5.70 -4.47 3.21
CA ALA A 85 4.44 -4.63 3.94
C ALA A 85 3.80 -6.01 3.69
N ILE A 86 3.84 -6.51 2.46
CA ILE A 86 3.36 -7.86 2.13
C ILE A 86 4.14 -8.90 2.91
N CYS A 87 5.47 -8.90 2.82
CA CYS A 87 6.31 -9.89 3.49
C CYS A 87 6.31 -9.73 5.02
N GLY A 88 6.20 -8.50 5.53
CA GLY A 88 6.28 -8.22 6.97
C GLY A 88 4.99 -8.42 7.74
N GLU A 89 3.84 -8.18 7.10
CA GLU A 89 2.55 -8.19 7.80
C GLU A 89 1.58 -9.26 7.27
N LEU A 90 1.72 -9.70 6.02
CA LEU A 90 0.78 -10.62 5.39
C LEU A 90 1.34 -12.02 5.14
N ALA A 91 2.63 -12.27 5.41
CA ALA A 91 3.28 -13.55 5.11
C ALA A 91 2.49 -14.77 5.64
N THR A 92 2.04 -14.74 6.90
CA THR A 92 1.24 -15.81 7.49
C THR A 92 -0.12 -15.94 6.80
N ALA A 93 -0.82 -14.83 6.56
CA ALA A 93 -2.12 -14.85 5.90
C ALA A 93 -2.05 -15.40 4.47
N LEU A 94 -0.94 -15.13 3.77
CA LEU A 94 -0.69 -15.61 2.41
C LEU A 94 -0.27 -17.10 2.38
N ALA A 95 0.47 -17.56 3.38
CA ALA A 95 0.90 -18.96 3.48
C ALA A 95 -0.28 -19.92 3.75
N ASP A 96 -1.29 -19.45 4.48
CA ASP A 96 -2.41 -20.28 4.92
C ASP A 96 -3.56 -20.36 3.88
N ARG A 97 -3.44 -19.66 2.75
CA ARG A 97 -4.51 -19.59 1.74
C ARG A 97 -4.01 -19.95 0.35
N SER A 98 -4.80 -20.76 -0.35
CA SER A 98 -4.56 -21.10 -1.76
C SER A 98 -4.77 -19.90 -2.72
N SER A 99 -5.53 -18.90 -2.29
CA SER A 99 -5.75 -17.65 -3.03
C SER A 99 -6.12 -16.54 -2.07
N THR A 100 -5.47 -15.39 -2.23
CA THR A 100 -5.74 -14.14 -1.50
C THR A 100 -5.76 -12.99 -2.49
N ARG A 101 -6.80 -12.18 -2.44
CA ARG A 101 -6.94 -11.02 -3.32
C ARG A 101 -6.40 -9.77 -2.65
N LEU A 102 -5.35 -9.21 -3.24
CA LEU A 102 -4.72 -7.98 -2.78
C LEU A 102 -5.03 -6.84 -3.74
N LEU A 103 -5.39 -5.68 -3.19
CA LEU A 103 -5.36 -4.42 -3.91
C LEU A 103 -4.08 -3.69 -3.50
N LEU A 104 -3.18 -3.49 -4.46
CA LEU A 104 -1.94 -2.76 -4.29
C LEU A 104 -2.14 -1.35 -4.82
N SER A 105 -1.73 -0.33 -4.06
CA SER A 105 -1.85 1.05 -4.53
C SER A 105 -0.66 1.87 -4.06
N GLY A 106 0.03 2.49 -5.01
CA GLY A 106 1.26 3.23 -4.78
C GLY A 106 1.24 4.59 -5.42
N PHE A 107 1.90 5.53 -4.76
CA PHE A 107 2.09 6.89 -5.24
C PHE A 107 3.49 7.42 -4.87
N GLY A 108 3.94 8.41 -5.60
CA GLY A 108 5.26 8.99 -5.34
C GLY A 108 5.59 10.16 -6.26
N VAL A 109 6.90 10.31 -6.44
CA VAL A 109 7.49 11.40 -7.21
C VAL A 109 6.94 11.43 -8.64
N GLY A 110 6.58 12.67 -9.09
CA GLY A 110 6.09 12.87 -10.44
C GLY A 110 5.07 14.01 -10.50
N LEU A 111 3.90 14.03 -9.84
CA LEU A 111 3.31 12.94 -9.06
C LEU A 111 2.88 11.78 -9.95
N SER A 112 3.17 10.57 -9.52
CA SER A 112 2.77 9.34 -10.20
C SER A 112 2.04 8.45 -9.21
N TRP A 113 0.99 7.78 -9.65
CA TRP A 113 0.26 6.80 -8.84
C TRP A 113 -0.33 5.70 -9.73
N ALA A 114 -0.51 4.54 -9.14
CA ALA A 114 -1.14 3.41 -9.80
C ALA A 114 -1.73 2.45 -8.78
N SER A 115 -2.82 1.79 -9.16
CA SER A 115 -3.42 0.72 -8.39
C SER A 115 -3.51 -0.56 -9.23
N ALA A 116 -3.33 -1.71 -8.58
CA ALA A 116 -3.45 -3.02 -9.20
C ALA A 116 -4.24 -3.97 -8.30
N LEU A 117 -5.08 -4.79 -8.89
CA LEU A 117 -5.73 -5.90 -8.23
C LEU A 117 -5.01 -7.17 -8.62
N VAL A 118 -4.53 -7.92 -7.65
CA VAL A 118 -3.78 -9.15 -7.87
C VAL A 118 -4.36 -10.29 -7.03
N GLU A 119 -4.31 -11.48 -7.56
CA GLU A 119 -4.63 -12.71 -6.86
C GLU A 119 -3.33 -13.46 -6.60
N VAL A 120 -3.09 -13.76 -5.33
CA VAL A 120 -1.84 -14.35 -4.85
C VAL A 120 -2.14 -15.69 -4.21
N GLY A 121 -1.41 -16.73 -4.59
CA GLY A 121 -1.51 -18.06 -4.01
C GLY A 121 -0.24 -18.85 -4.23
N ASP A 122 -0.06 -19.90 -3.45
CA ASP A 122 1.05 -20.86 -3.57
C ASP A 122 2.44 -20.21 -3.65
N LEU A 123 2.67 -19.19 -2.81
CA LEU A 123 3.95 -18.49 -2.77
C LEU A 123 5.06 -19.43 -2.27
N ALA A 124 6.12 -19.55 -3.04
CA ALA A 124 7.30 -20.33 -2.65
C ALA A 124 8.03 -19.69 -1.45
N VAL A 125 8.06 -18.36 -1.38
CA VAL A 125 8.70 -17.58 -0.31
C VAL A 125 7.95 -16.26 -0.13
N CYS A 126 7.67 -15.89 1.12
CA CYS A 126 7.15 -14.57 1.50
C CYS A 126 7.69 -14.23 2.90
N GLU A 127 8.91 -13.70 2.97
CA GLU A 127 9.58 -13.40 4.23
C GLU A 127 10.46 -12.14 4.13
N LEU A 128 10.73 -11.53 5.28
CA LEU A 128 11.77 -10.51 5.43
C LEU A 128 13.02 -11.19 6.01
N ILE A 129 14.15 -10.94 5.37
CA ILE A 129 15.44 -11.44 5.82
C ILE A 129 16.28 -10.26 6.31
N ASP A 130 16.76 -10.36 7.56
CA ASP A 130 17.69 -9.38 8.10
C ASP A 130 19.07 -9.62 7.49
N TYR A 131 19.64 -8.56 6.89
CA TYR A 131 21.01 -8.60 6.41
C TYR A 131 21.97 -8.45 7.62
N THR A 132 22.70 -9.51 7.90
CA THR A 132 23.83 -9.48 8.84
C THR A 132 25.12 -9.36 8.05
N ALA A 133 25.79 -8.20 8.15
CA ALA A 133 27.10 -7.97 7.54
C ALA A 133 28.20 -8.78 8.25
#